data_96c9c666640f10d3c5d7e0bd424a3413
#
_entry.id   96c9c666640f10d3c5d7e0bd424a3413
#
_cell.length_a   1.000
_cell.length_b   1.000
_cell.length_c   1.000
_cell.angle_alpha   90.00
_cell.angle_beta   90.00
_cell.angle_gamma   90.00
#
_symmetry.space_group_name_H-M   'P 1'
#
loop_
_entity.id
_entity.type
_entity.pdbx_description
1 polymer ?
#
loop_
_entity_poly.entity_id
_entity_poly.type
_entity_poly.pdbx_seq_one_letter_code
_entity_poly.pdbx_strand_id
1 'polypeptide(L)'
;LAKADSWLNIPVMGVSAALRAFLDQAIDYAGMFPPCALALEAALRNQATYVRSPEAWMLNGFVLSVEQFDTTRRFLSEFDPQHPLRVAALGPKTTSVDAFLAALANAATAVRSFSRYDTDLVVISHLEMVLPDDVNPATLKKAKSIVGELPVFWEAPPERAEQTIALIAKHNSDDDMAAFGYKLRTGGVTADAFPTSAQIARTLVTAATHQLPIKFTAGLHHPIRQFRDEVKTKMHGFLNVLGAAVLAAEHQWDADQAVMMLEDEDPRLFSFTDDFFAWRDWKIDTPDLQYRRKFVRSFGSCSFDEPRDDLRALGFL
;
A
#
# COMPACT_ATOMS: atom_id res chain seq x y z
N LEU A 1 -49.70 -4.34 32.41
CA LEU A 1 -48.74 -3.25 32.24
C LEU A 1 -47.47 -3.83 31.63
N ALA A 2 -47.42 -3.86 30.28
CA ALA A 2 -46.29 -4.30 29.52
C ALA A 2 -45.31 -3.12 29.43
N LYS A 3 -44.05 -3.32 29.86
CA LYS A 3 -42.95 -2.44 29.54
C LYS A 3 -42.50 -2.74 28.09
N ALA A 4 -42.67 -1.76 27.22
CA ALA A 4 -42.10 -1.77 25.88
C ALA A 4 -40.59 -1.63 26.01
N ASP A 5 -39.87 -2.66 25.55
CA ASP A 5 -38.43 -2.61 25.31
C ASP A 5 -38.20 -1.67 24.09
N SER A 6 -37.75 -0.46 24.42
CA SER A 6 -37.21 0.45 23.40
C SER A 6 -35.85 -0.07 22.98
N TRP A 7 -35.80 -0.89 21.91
CA TRP A 7 -34.56 -1.14 21.17
C TRP A 7 -34.12 0.18 20.55
N LEU A 8 -33.07 0.76 21.11
CA LEU A 8 -32.38 1.91 20.55
C LEU A 8 -32.05 1.58 19.11
N ASN A 9 -32.70 2.25 18.18
CA ASN A 9 -32.23 2.40 16.81
C ASN A 9 -30.89 3.13 16.90
N ILE A 10 -29.80 2.39 16.99
CA ILE A 10 -28.46 2.91 16.68
C ILE A 10 -28.51 3.14 15.17
N PRO A 11 -28.44 4.38 14.66
CA PRO A 11 -28.31 4.61 13.24
C PRO A 11 -27.05 3.86 12.81
N VAL A 12 -27.15 3.08 11.74
CA VAL A 12 -25.99 2.56 11.02
C VAL A 12 -25.26 3.80 10.57
N MET A 13 -24.27 4.24 11.35
CA MET A 13 -23.42 5.37 10.98
C MET A 13 -22.67 4.93 9.73
N GLY A 14 -22.94 5.57 8.61
CA GLY A 14 -22.21 5.35 7.37
C GLY A 14 -20.72 5.64 7.59
N VAL A 15 -19.85 5.00 6.80
CA VAL A 15 -18.41 5.28 6.83
C VAL A 15 -18.18 6.78 6.65
N SER A 16 -17.47 7.42 7.58
CA SER A 16 -17.19 8.85 7.52
C SER A 16 -16.38 9.23 6.26
N ALA A 17 -16.57 10.45 5.76
CA ALA A 17 -15.90 10.89 4.54
C ALA A 17 -14.37 10.89 4.70
N ALA A 18 -13.83 11.24 5.88
CA ALA A 18 -12.39 11.18 6.12
C ALA A 18 -11.86 9.74 6.15
N LEU A 19 -12.57 8.77 6.77
CA LEU A 19 -12.14 7.37 6.73
C LEU A 19 -12.16 6.84 5.29
N ARG A 20 -13.21 7.19 4.55
CA ARG A 20 -13.30 6.84 3.13
C ARG A 20 -12.14 7.42 2.33
N ALA A 21 -11.84 8.71 2.50
CA ALA A 21 -10.69 9.34 1.86
C ALA A 21 -9.35 8.71 2.29
N PHE A 22 -9.23 8.34 3.57
CA PHE A 22 -8.02 7.76 4.14
C PHE A 22 -7.72 6.35 3.60
N LEU A 23 -8.74 5.52 3.42
CA LEU A 23 -8.60 4.12 3.01
C LEU A 23 -9.00 3.85 1.55
N ASP A 24 -9.40 4.88 0.78
CA ASP A 24 -9.73 4.70 -0.64
C ASP A 24 -8.56 4.09 -1.40
N GLN A 25 -8.79 2.91 -2.02
CA GLN A 25 -7.76 2.15 -2.74
C GLN A 25 -6.45 1.99 -1.93
N ALA A 26 -6.56 1.75 -0.63
CA ALA A 26 -5.39 1.66 0.25
C ALA A 26 -4.80 0.25 0.35
N ILE A 27 -5.55 -0.81 0.03
CA ILE A 27 -5.13 -2.19 0.28
C ILE A 27 -4.79 -2.90 -1.03
N ASP A 28 -3.53 -3.34 -1.14
CA ASP A 28 -3.13 -4.32 -2.15
C ASP A 28 -3.25 -5.71 -1.55
N TYR A 29 -4.18 -6.52 -2.05
CA TYR A 29 -4.38 -7.88 -1.56
C TYR A 29 -3.26 -8.80 -2.05
N ALA A 30 -2.50 -9.33 -1.11
CA ALA A 30 -1.30 -10.14 -1.30
C ALA A 30 -1.48 -11.58 -0.79
N GLY A 31 -2.64 -12.20 -0.99
CA GLY A 31 -3.03 -13.50 -0.39
C GLY A 31 -2.10 -14.67 -0.73
N MET A 32 -1.34 -14.58 -1.81
CA MET A 32 -0.35 -15.59 -2.18
C MET A 32 0.96 -15.50 -1.38
N PHE A 33 1.14 -14.45 -0.60
CA PHE A 33 2.37 -14.20 0.15
C PHE A 33 2.20 -14.56 1.63
N PRO A 34 3.31 -14.87 2.33
CA PRO A 34 3.27 -15.13 3.76
C PRO A 34 2.65 -13.96 4.56
N PRO A 35 1.97 -14.27 5.69
CA PRO A 35 1.76 -15.59 6.29
C PRO A 35 0.66 -16.44 5.65
N CYS A 36 -0.26 -15.86 4.85
CA CYS A 36 -1.40 -16.60 4.27
C CYS A 36 -0.97 -17.66 3.23
N ALA A 37 -0.04 -17.31 2.34
CA ALA A 37 0.57 -18.21 1.36
C ALA A 37 -0.42 -19.09 0.57
N LEU A 38 -1.54 -18.50 0.15
CA LEU A 38 -2.60 -19.21 -0.60
C LEU A 38 -2.11 -19.61 -1.99
N ALA A 39 -2.65 -20.71 -2.51
CA ALA A 39 -2.49 -21.05 -3.91
C ALA A 39 -3.14 -19.99 -4.81
N LEU A 40 -2.59 -19.77 -6.02
CA LEU A 40 -3.06 -18.75 -6.97
C LEU A 40 -4.57 -18.78 -7.18
N GLU A 41 -5.15 -19.96 -7.44
CA GLU A 41 -6.59 -20.13 -7.67
C GLU A 41 -7.41 -19.64 -6.48
N ALA A 42 -7.06 -20.05 -5.25
CA ALA A 42 -7.75 -19.65 -4.05
C ALA A 42 -7.65 -18.12 -3.81
N ALA A 43 -6.48 -17.54 -4.02
CA ALA A 43 -6.27 -16.10 -3.88
C ALA A 43 -7.06 -15.30 -4.93
N LEU A 44 -7.14 -15.75 -6.18
CA LEU A 44 -7.94 -15.10 -7.23
C LEU A 44 -9.44 -15.18 -6.97
N ARG A 45 -9.95 -16.32 -6.46
CA ARG A 45 -11.36 -16.44 -6.05
C ARG A 45 -11.71 -15.51 -4.89
N ASN A 46 -10.80 -15.38 -3.90
CA ASN A 46 -10.97 -14.39 -2.84
C ASN A 46 -11.02 -12.98 -3.43
N GLN A 47 -10.08 -12.63 -4.32
CA GLN A 47 -10.07 -11.31 -4.98
C GLN A 47 -11.37 -11.05 -5.74
N ALA A 48 -11.87 -12.01 -6.49
CA ALA A 48 -13.14 -11.91 -7.22
C ALA A 48 -14.35 -11.68 -6.29
N THR A 49 -14.30 -12.24 -5.08
CA THR A 49 -15.30 -12.01 -4.04
C THR A 49 -15.13 -10.60 -3.43
N TYR A 50 -13.91 -10.20 -3.13
CA TYR A 50 -13.61 -8.93 -2.48
C TYR A 50 -13.96 -7.72 -3.34
N VAL A 51 -13.72 -7.75 -4.64
CA VAL A 51 -14.08 -6.64 -5.55
C VAL A 51 -15.58 -6.41 -5.67
N ARG A 52 -16.40 -7.36 -5.19
CA ARG A 52 -17.87 -7.28 -5.15
C ARG A 52 -18.44 -7.00 -3.75
N SER A 53 -17.55 -6.87 -2.74
CA SER A 53 -17.96 -6.58 -1.37
C SER A 53 -18.30 -5.11 -1.18
N PRO A 54 -19.10 -4.76 -0.16
CA PRO A 54 -19.41 -3.35 0.17
C PRO A 54 -18.16 -2.50 0.44
N GLU A 55 -17.08 -3.11 0.92
CA GLU A 55 -15.81 -2.44 1.22
C GLU A 55 -14.79 -2.51 0.07
N ALA A 56 -15.20 -2.94 -1.13
CA ALA A 56 -14.31 -3.01 -2.31
C ALA A 56 -13.60 -1.69 -2.62
N TRP A 57 -14.15 -0.56 -2.18
CA TRP A 57 -13.53 0.75 -2.31
C TRP A 57 -12.17 0.88 -1.61
N MET A 58 -11.87 0.03 -0.61
CA MET A 58 -10.56 -0.02 0.04
C MET A 58 -9.51 -0.79 -0.79
N LEU A 59 -9.94 -1.65 -1.72
CA LEU A 59 -9.01 -2.43 -2.55
C LEU A 59 -8.38 -1.56 -3.63
N ASN A 60 -7.05 -1.62 -3.75
CA ASN A 60 -6.32 -1.04 -4.87
C ASN A 60 -6.00 -2.08 -5.94
N GLY A 61 -5.37 -3.20 -5.56
CA GLY A 61 -4.97 -4.22 -6.51
C GLY A 61 -4.70 -5.59 -5.87
N PHE A 62 -4.54 -6.60 -6.74
CA PHE A 62 -4.08 -7.92 -6.39
C PHE A 62 -2.57 -8.02 -6.66
N VAL A 63 -1.77 -8.34 -5.64
CA VAL A 63 -0.32 -8.48 -5.80
C VAL A 63 0.00 -9.78 -6.52
N LEU A 64 0.53 -9.68 -7.72
CA LEU A 64 0.77 -10.83 -8.61
C LEU A 64 2.16 -10.76 -9.24
N SER A 65 2.96 -11.82 -9.06
CA SER A 65 4.24 -11.94 -9.77
C SER A 65 4.01 -12.01 -11.28
N VAL A 66 4.84 -11.31 -12.07
CA VAL A 66 4.78 -11.35 -13.54
C VAL A 66 4.93 -12.77 -14.08
N GLU A 67 5.59 -13.66 -13.35
CA GLU A 67 5.77 -15.07 -13.69
C GLU A 67 4.46 -15.88 -13.65
N GLN A 68 3.44 -15.38 -12.92
CA GLN A 68 2.14 -16.02 -12.78
C GLN A 68 1.11 -15.54 -13.82
N PHE A 69 1.43 -14.56 -14.65
CA PHE A 69 0.48 -13.95 -15.57
C PHE A 69 -0.17 -14.97 -16.53
N ASP A 70 0.62 -15.82 -17.15
CA ASP A 70 0.09 -16.83 -18.08
C ASP A 70 -0.83 -17.84 -17.38
N THR A 71 -0.49 -18.25 -16.15
CA THR A 71 -1.33 -19.14 -15.36
C THR A 71 -2.63 -18.43 -14.95
N THR A 72 -2.57 -17.15 -14.61
CA THR A 72 -3.71 -16.31 -14.19
C THR A 72 -4.78 -16.18 -15.28
N ARG A 73 -4.41 -16.22 -16.57
CA ARG A 73 -5.36 -16.14 -17.69
C ARG A 73 -6.51 -17.15 -17.61
N ARG A 74 -6.27 -18.32 -17.03
CA ARG A 74 -7.26 -19.38 -16.84
C ARG A 74 -8.39 -19.02 -15.87
N PHE A 75 -8.17 -18.00 -15.06
CA PHE A 75 -9.09 -17.56 -14.00
C PHE A 75 -9.74 -16.20 -14.31
N LEU A 76 -9.50 -15.60 -15.47
CA LEU A 76 -10.07 -14.30 -15.81
C LEU A 76 -11.59 -14.32 -15.93
N SER A 77 -12.19 -15.49 -16.16
CA SER A 77 -13.66 -15.67 -16.13
C SER A 77 -14.31 -15.43 -14.76
N GLU A 78 -13.51 -15.36 -13.67
CA GLU A 78 -13.98 -14.96 -12.34
C GLU A 78 -14.24 -13.44 -12.25
N PHE A 79 -13.78 -12.65 -13.22
CA PHE A 79 -13.86 -11.19 -13.28
C PHE A 79 -14.77 -10.74 -14.43
N ASP A 80 -15.20 -9.49 -14.40
CA ASP A 80 -16.04 -8.88 -15.42
C ASP A 80 -15.64 -7.40 -15.63
N PRO A 81 -16.11 -6.72 -16.69
CA PRO A 81 -15.73 -5.32 -16.95
C PRO A 81 -16.11 -4.33 -15.85
N GLN A 82 -17.09 -4.65 -15.00
CA GLN A 82 -17.48 -3.81 -13.86
C GLN A 82 -16.57 -4.09 -12.64
N HIS A 83 -16.00 -5.29 -12.56
CA HIS A 83 -15.13 -5.75 -11.48
C HIS A 83 -13.87 -6.42 -12.08
N PRO A 84 -13.02 -5.63 -12.77
CA PRO A 84 -11.82 -6.18 -13.42
C PRO A 84 -10.78 -6.61 -12.38
N LEU A 85 -9.90 -7.53 -12.77
CA LEU A 85 -8.72 -7.88 -12.02
C LEU A 85 -7.70 -6.71 -12.11
N ARG A 86 -7.65 -5.88 -11.07
CA ARG A 86 -6.60 -4.87 -10.94
C ARG A 86 -5.36 -5.53 -10.35
N VAL A 87 -4.21 -5.31 -10.97
CA VAL A 87 -2.96 -5.99 -10.62
C VAL A 87 -1.89 -4.99 -10.20
N ALA A 88 -1.34 -5.19 -9.00
CA ALA A 88 -0.04 -4.69 -8.59
C ALA A 88 1.01 -5.74 -9.02
N ALA A 89 1.68 -5.49 -10.14
CA ALA A 89 2.61 -6.45 -10.72
C ALA A 89 3.92 -6.49 -9.94
N LEU A 90 4.40 -7.68 -9.59
CA LEU A 90 5.66 -7.85 -8.89
C LEU A 90 6.71 -8.48 -9.82
N GLY A 91 7.79 -7.76 -10.11
CA GLY A 91 8.91 -8.25 -10.87
C GLY A 91 9.90 -9.05 -10.01
N PRO A 92 10.82 -9.81 -10.64
CA PRO A 92 11.78 -10.64 -9.92
C PRO A 92 12.86 -9.81 -9.22
N LYS A 93 13.45 -10.38 -8.16
CA LYS A 93 14.63 -9.80 -7.50
C LYS A 93 15.88 -10.11 -8.30
N THR A 94 16.82 -9.18 -8.31
CA THR A 94 18.11 -9.28 -9.01
C THR A 94 19.23 -8.74 -8.13
N THR A 95 20.48 -9.08 -8.47
CA THR A 95 21.67 -8.74 -7.66
C THR A 95 22.63 -7.77 -8.35
N SER A 96 22.38 -7.43 -9.61
CA SER A 96 23.23 -6.49 -10.38
C SER A 96 22.40 -5.59 -11.27
N VAL A 97 22.93 -4.44 -11.67
CA VAL A 97 22.28 -3.49 -12.58
C VAL A 97 21.93 -4.12 -13.93
N ASP A 98 22.83 -4.91 -14.51
CA ASP A 98 22.56 -5.51 -15.83
C ASP A 98 21.45 -6.55 -15.75
N ALA A 99 21.48 -7.42 -14.72
CA ALA A 99 20.40 -8.38 -14.47
C ALA A 99 19.06 -7.68 -14.16
N PHE A 100 19.10 -6.58 -13.41
CA PHE A 100 17.94 -5.75 -13.11
C PHE A 100 17.31 -5.17 -14.39
N LEU A 101 18.08 -4.54 -15.26
CA LEU A 101 17.58 -3.95 -16.50
C LEU A 101 17.01 -5.00 -17.46
N ALA A 102 17.64 -6.17 -17.55
CA ALA A 102 17.13 -7.29 -18.34
C ALA A 102 15.82 -7.83 -17.76
N ALA A 103 15.76 -8.04 -16.44
CA ALA A 103 14.54 -8.49 -15.75
C ALA A 103 13.40 -7.46 -15.86
N LEU A 104 13.72 -6.17 -15.77
CA LEU A 104 12.76 -5.07 -15.95
C LEU A 104 12.18 -5.06 -17.36
N ALA A 105 13.00 -5.27 -18.39
CA ALA A 105 12.54 -5.35 -19.78
C ALA A 105 11.57 -6.53 -19.98
N ASN A 106 11.89 -7.69 -19.41
CA ASN A 106 11.01 -8.85 -19.44
C ASN A 106 9.71 -8.60 -18.69
N ALA A 107 9.77 -8.03 -17.47
CA ALA A 107 8.59 -7.69 -16.67
C ALA A 107 7.70 -6.68 -17.39
N ALA A 108 8.25 -5.61 -17.95
CA ALA A 108 7.49 -4.62 -18.71
C ALA A 108 6.84 -5.22 -19.98
N THR A 109 7.50 -6.18 -20.61
CA THR A 109 6.93 -6.91 -21.75
C THR A 109 5.78 -7.83 -21.30
N ALA A 110 5.93 -8.57 -20.20
CA ALA A 110 4.89 -9.39 -19.63
C ALA A 110 3.66 -8.56 -19.22
N VAL A 111 3.87 -7.40 -18.56
CA VAL A 111 2.82 -6.44 -18.21
C VAL A 111 2.06 -5.99 -19.47
N ARG A 112 2.75 -5.54 -20.50
CA ARG A 112 2.10 -5.11 -21.75
C ARG A 112 1.31 -6.25 -22.42
N SER A 113 1.87 -7.47 -22.43
CA SER A 113 1.21 -8.64 -23.00
C SER A 113 -0.05 -9.01 -22.22
N PHE A 114 0.03 -8.98 -20.88
CA PHE A 114 -1.08 -9.34 -20.02
C PHE A 114 -2.22 -8.31 -20.09
N SER A 115 -1.91 -7.02 -20.10
CA SER A 115 -2.90 -5.94 -20.24
C SER A 115 -3.63 -5.96 -21.60
N ARG A 116 -2.96 -6.44 -22.68
CA ARG A 116 -3.56 -6.51 -24.00
C ARG A 116 -4.36 -7.75 -24.25
N TYR A 117 -4.22 -8.78 -23.42
CA TYR A 117 -4.89 -10.06 -23.62
C TYR A 117 -6.40 -9.93 -23.45
N ASP A 118 -6.83 -9.15 -22.46
CA ASP A 118 -8.23 -8.80 -22.24
C ASP A 118 -8.30 -7.45 -21.54
N THR A 119 -8.48 -6.38 -22.32
CA THR A 119 -8.43 -5.00 -21.85
C THR A 119 -9.58 -4.65 -20.90
N ASP A 120 -10.68 -5.39 -20.95
CA ASP A 120 -11.86 -5.12 -20.13
C ASP A 120 -11.79 -5.86 -18.79
N LEU A 121 -11.03 -6.96 -18.72
CA LEU A 121 -10.94 -7.80 -17.53
C LEU A 121 -9.68 -7.57 -16.69
N VAL A 122 -8.63 -6.92 -17.26
CA VAL A 122 -7.35 -6.74 -16.59
C VAL A 122 -6.90 -5.28 -16.60
N VAL A 123 -6.58 -4.75 -15.43
CA VAL A 123 -6.02 -3.42 -15.25
C VAL A 123 -4.70 -3.52 -14.47
N ILE A 124 -3.58 -3.15 -15.06
CA ILE A 124 -2.32 -3.04 -14.32
C ILE A 124 -2.25 -1.67 -13.65
N SER A 125 -2.22 -1.65 -12.32
CA SER A 125 -2.11 -0.43 -11.54
C SER A 125 -0.67 0.11 -11.51
N HIS A 126 0.30 -0.76 -11.32
CA HIS A 126 1.73 -0.43 -11.26
C HIS A 126 2.60 -1.69 -11.30
N LEU A 127 3.91 -1.49 -11.49
CA LEU A 127 4.95 -2.49 -11.34
C LEU A 127 5.76 -2.21 -10.07
N GLU A 128 6.17 -3.24 -9.35
CA GLU A 128 7.04 -3.18 -8.19
C GLU A 128 8.29 -4.02 -8.42
N MET A 129 9.47 -3.46 -8.14
CA MET A 129 10.73 -4.21 -8.19
C MET A 129 11.72 -3.70 -7.15
N VAL A 130 12.61 -4.59 -6.72
CA VAL A 130 13.73 -4.26 -5.84
C VAL A 130 14.87 -3.64 -6.67
N LEU A 131 15.38 -2.50 -6.25
CA LEU A 131 16.56 -1.87 -6.85
C LEU A 131 17.83 -2.59 -6.42
N PRO A 132 18.80 -2.78 -7.33
CA PRO A 132 20.12 -3.28 -6.96
C PRO A 132 20.89 -2.25 -6.11
N ASP A 133 21.93 -2.72 -5.42
CA ASP A 133 22.68 -1.87 -4.47
C ASP A 133 23.46 -0.76 -5.17
N ASP A 134 23.91 -0.98 -6.38
CA ASP A 134 24.72 -0.08 -7.21
C ASP A 134 23.90 0.79 -8.19
N VAL A 135 22.57 0.94 -7.92
CA VAL A 135 21.70 1.82 -8.71
C VAL A 135 22.21 3.27 -8.73
N ASN A 136 22.14 3.90 -9.90
CA ASN A 136 22.60 5.26 -10.12
C ASN A 136 21.65 6.01 -11.10
N PRO A 137 21.84 7.32 -11.33
CA PRO A 137 20.99 8.09 -12.24
C PRO A 137 20.88 7.52 -13.65
N ALA A 138 21.98 6.97 -14.20
CA ALA A 138 21.95 6.36 -15.53
C ALA A 138 21.10 5.09 -15.58
N THR A 139 21.11 4.32 -14.49
CA THR A 139 20.24 3.14 -14.31
C THR A 139 18.76 3.54 -14.32
N LEU A 140 18.36 4.57 -13.56
CA LEU A 140 16.97 5.05 -13.54
C LEU A 140 16.53 5.60 -14.91
N LYS A 141 17.41 6.32 -15.61
CA LYS A 141 17.12 6.79 -16.96
C LYS A 141 16.89 5.64 -17.95
N LYS A 142 17.70 4.56 -17.89
CA LYS A 142 17.47 3.34 -18.68
C LYS A 142 16.18 2.64 -18.25
N ALA A 143 15.91 2.52 -16.96
CA ALA A 143 14.69 1.94 -16.45
C ALA A 143 13.46 2.68 -16.99
N LYS A 144 13.48 4.02 -16.99
CA LYS A 144 12.41 4.85 -17.56
C LYS A 144 12.16 4.56 -19.05
N SER A 145 13.21 4.45 -19.84
CA SER A 145 13.06 4.12 -21.26
C SER A 145 12.47 2.72 -21.52
N ILE A 146 12.64 1.79 -20.59
CA ILE A 146 12.07 0.43 -20.65
C ILE A 146 10.59 0.42 -20.28
N VAL A 147 10.22 1.08 -19.17
CA VAL A 147 8.85 1.02 -18.64
C VAL A 147 7.89 2.03 -19.29
N GLY A 148 8.41 3.12 -19.86
CA GLY A 148 7.59 4.18 -20.47
C GLY A 148 6.70 4.85 -19.42
N GLU A 149 5.39 4.87 -19.65
CA GLU A 149 4.39 5.50 -18.77
C GLU A 149 3.89 4.59 -17.65
N LEU A 150 4.32 3.31 -17.60
CA LEU A 150 3.93 2.39 -16.55
C LEU A 150 4.38 2.92 -15.18
N PRO A 151 3.47 3.14 -14.21
CA PRO A 151 3.85 3.52 -12.85
C PRO A 151 4.71 2.42 -12.21
N VAL A 152 5.81 2.81 -11.56
CA VAL A 152 6.70 1.85 -10.90
C VAL A 152 7.04 2.31 -9.49
N PHE A 153 6.99 1.37 -8.54
CA PHE A 153 7.46 1.57 -7.18
C PHE A 153 8.74 0.76 -6.96
N TRP A 154 9.80 1.47 -6.60
CA TRP A 154 11.11 0.88 -6.35
C TRP A 154 11.30 0.56 -4.87
N GLU A 155 11.63 -0.70 -4.56
CA GLU A 155 11.93 -1.15 -3.20
C GLU A 155 13.44 -1.10 -2.97
N ALA A 156 13.86 -0.57 -1.81
CA ALA A 156 15.22 -0.69 -1.29
C ALA A 156 15.16 -0.96 0.21
N PRO A 157 16.23 -1.51 0.82
CA PRO A 157 16.31 -1.70 2.26
C PRO A 157 16.11 -0.38 3.03
N PRO A 158 15.49 -0.42 4.24
CA PRO A 158 15.22 0.80 5.03
C PRO A 158 16.45 1.66 5.32
N GLU A 159 17.63 1.04 5.42
CA GLU A 159 18.91 1.72 5.65
C GLU A 159 19.33 2.63 4.48
N ARG A 160 18.84 2.35 3.28
CA ARG A 160 19.10 3.13 2.05
C ARG A 160 17.91 3.96 1.60
N ALA A 161 16.81 3.96 2.35
CA ALA A 161 15.57 4.60 1.95
C ALA A 161 15.75 6.08 1.59
N GLU A 162 16.38 6.86 2.47
CA GLU A 162 16.58 8.31 2.28
C GLU A 162 17.38 8.62 1.01
N GLN A 163 18.50 7.90 0.80
CA GLN A 163 19.32 8.03 -0.39
C GLN A 163 18.56 7.66 -1.68
N THR A 164 17.81 6.54 -1.60
CA THR A 164 17.03 6.04 -2.75
C THR A 164 15.89 6.99 -3.09
N ILE A 165 15.18 7.52 -2.10
CA ILE A 165 14.12 8.51 -2.29
C ILE A 165 14.68 9.78 -2.96
N ALA A 166 15.81 10.32 -2.47
CA ALA A 166 16.45 11.49 -3.06
C ALA A 166 16.88 11.24 -4.52
N LEU A 167 17.41 10.05 -4.81
CA LEU A 167 17.79 9.65 -6.17
C LEU A 167 16.57 9.57 -7.11
N ILE A 168 15.48 8.95 -6.66
CA ILE A 168 14.23 8.83 -7.44
C ILE A 168 13.60 10.21 -7.64
N ALA A 169 13.53 11.03 -6.58
CA ALA A 169 12.95 12.37 -6.65
C ALA A 169 13.69 13.27 -7.63
N LYS A 170 15.04 13.22 -7.62
CA LYS A 170 15.86 13.93 -8.62
C LYS A 170 15.57 13.44 -10.03
N HIS A 171 15.45 12.13 -10.24
CA HIS A 171 15.09 11.58 -11.55
C HIS A 171 13.72 12.09 -12.01
N ASN A 172 12.72 12.10 -11.12
CA ASN A 172 11.37 12.58 -11.44
C ASN A 172 11.34 14.09 -11.76
N SER A 173 12.20 14.91 -11.15
CA SER A 173 12.29 16.34 -11.47
C SER A 173 12.90 16.64 -12.83
N ASP A 174 13.68 15.72 -13.37
CA ASP A 174 14.33 15.81 -14.66
C ASP A 174 13.45 15.23 -15.82
N ASP A 175 12.29 14.61 -15.49
CA ASP A 175 11.42 13.94 -16.45
C ASP A 175 9.92 14.19 -16.10
N ASP A 176 9.26 14.98 -16.94
CA ASP A 176 7.85 15.37 -16.75
C ASP A 176 6.84 14.21 -16.98
N MET A 177 7.27 13.05 -17.47
CA MET A 177 6.36 12.08 -18.08
C MET A 177 5.86 10.95 -17.18
N ALA A 178 6.51 10.58 -16.09
CA ALA A 178 5.95 9.63 -15.12
C ALA A 178 6.79 9.55 -13.85
N ALA A 179 6.17 9.79 -12.76
CA ALA A 179 6.80 9.68 -11.46
C ALA A 179 7.05 8.22 -11.08
N PHE A 180 8.29 7.86 -10.79
CA PHE A 180 8.62 6.70 -10.01
C PHE A 180 8.24 6.95 -8.55
N GLY A 181 7.81 5.90 -7.85
CA GLY A 181 7.55 5.92 -6.43
C GLY A 181 8.54 5.05 -5.65
N TYR A 182 8.48 5.17 -4.33
CA TYR A 182 9.24 4.33 -3.41
C TYR A 182 8.33 3.31 -2.72
N LYS A 183 8.81 2.08 -2.56
CA LYS A 183 8.13 1.01 -1.83
C LYS A 183 8.90 0.71 -0.56
N LEU A 184 8.28 0.98 0.59
CA LEU A 184 8.84 0.69 1.90
C LEU A 184 8.34 -0.66 2.42
N ARG A 185 9.27 -1.54 2.79
CA ARG A 185 8.94 -2.72 3.55
C ARG A 185 8.77 -2.36 5.03
N THR A 186 7.63 -2.73 5.62
CA THR A 186 7.26 -2.39 7.00
C THR A 186 7.23 -3.60 7.93
N GLY A 187 7.59 -4.80 7.44
CA GLY A 187 7.65 -5.99 8.24
C GLY A 187 7.93 -7.26 7.45
N GLY A 188 7.63 -8.39 8.06
CA GLY A 188 7.83 -9.72 7.50
C GLY A 188 7.25 -10.80 8.41
N VAL A 189 7.86 -12.00 8.39
CA VAL A 189 7.42 -13.16 9.17
C VAL A 189 8.29 -13.44 10.41
N THR A 190 9.32 -12.64 10.63
CA THR A 190 10.25 -12.74 11.78
C THR A 190 10.46 -11.35 12.38
N ALA A 191 10.83 -11.27 13.66
CA ALA A 191 10.96 -10.01 14.40
C ALA A 191 11.97 -9.03 13.75
N ASP A 192 13.07 -9.55 13.25
CA ASP A 192 14.16 -8.79 12.60
C ASP A 192 13.77 -8.23 11.22
N ALA A 193 12.67 -8.71 10.63
CA ALA A 193 12.15 -8.18 9.37
C ALA A 193 11.35 -6.89 9.53
N PHE A 194 11.08 -6.46 10.77
CA PHE A 194 10.35 -5.23 11.06
C PHE A 194 11.32 -4.06 11.24
N PRO A 195 11.30 -3.04 10.36
CA PRO A 195 12.08 -1.84 10.59
C PRO A 195 11.62 -1.12 11.86
N THR A 196 12.53 -0.40 12.50
CA THR A 196 12.21 0.42 13.67
C THR A 196 11.29 1.57 13.29
N SER A 197 10.51 2.08 14.27
CA SER A 197 9.70 3.29 14.07
C SER A 197 10.54 4.47 13.57
N ALA A 198 11.77 4.60 14.04
CA ALA A 198 12.69 5.64 13.59
C ALA A 198 13.12 5.49 12.11
N GLN A 199 13.32 4.27 11.62
CA GLN A 199 13.63 4.03 10.20
C GLN A 199 12.42 4.37 9.31
N ILE A 200 11.22 3.94 9.73
CA ILE A 200 9.97 4.29 9.01
C ILE A 200 9.78 5.81 9.03
N ALA A 201 9.89 6.46 10.19
CA ALA A 201 9.69 7.91 10.34
C ALA A 201 10.59 8.72 9.40
N ARG A 202 11.91 8.44 9.39
CA ARG A 202 12.85 9.10 8.46
C ARG A 202 12.45 8.88 7.00
N THR A 203 12.04 7.67 6.64
CA THR A 203 11.58 7.38 5.28
C THR A 203 10.34 8.18 4.91
N LEU A 204 9.34 8.27 5.81
CA LEU A 204 8.11 9.02 5.58
C LEU A 204 8.37 10.53 5.43
N VAL A 205 9.17 11.09 6.32
CA VAL A 205 9.54 12.52 6.29
C VAL A 205 10.33 12.85 5.02
N THR A 206 11.27 11.99 4.63
CA THR A 206 12.04 12.19 3.39
C THR A 206 11.13 12.11 2.16
N ALA A 207 10.22 11.13 2.11
CA ALA A 207 9.25 11.02 1.00
C ALA A 207 8.32 12.24 0.94
N ALA A 208 7.84 12.74 2.09
CA ALA A 208 7.01 13.92 2.20
C ALA A 208 7.75 15.19 1.72
N THR A 209 9.00 15.39 2.15
CA THR A 209 9.86 16.52 1.75
C THR A 209 10.06 16.57 0.23
N HIS A 210 10.22 15.42 -0.39
CA HIS A 210 10.40 15.30 -1.84
C HIS A 210 9.08 15.16 -2.62
N GLN A 211 7.93 15.13 -1.95
CA GLN A 211 6.62 14.84 -2.56
C GLN A 211 6.64 13.57 -3.40
N LEU A 212 7.45 12.58 -2.99
CA LEU A 212 7.62 11.33 -3.71
C LEU A 212 6.49 10.35 -3.37
N PRO A 213 5.80 9.76 -4.37
CA PRO A 213 4.83 8.71 -4.11
C PRO A 213 5.45 7.55 -3.34
N ILE A 214 4.81 7.16 -2.23
CA ILE A 214 5.24 6.05 -1.38
C ILE A 214 4.12 5.04 -1.17
N LYS A 215 4.47 3.76 -1.20
CA LYS A 215 3.60 2.66 -0.81
C LYS A 215 4.32 1.73 0.17
N PHE A 216 3.55 0.84 0.80
CA PHE A 216 4.04 -0.02 1.87
C PHE A 216 3.82 -1.50 1.55
N THR A 217 4.66 -2.36 2.11
CA THR A 217 4.53 -3.81 1.92
C THR A 217 4.95 -4.57 3.17
N ALA A 218 4.28 -5.68 3.40
CA ALA A 218 4.47 -6.60 4.52
C ALA A 218 4.23 -5.98 5.91
N GLY A 219 3.66 -6.76 6.81
CA GLY A 219 3.53 -6.44 8.23
C GLY A 219 2.42 -5.43 8.59
N LEU A 220 1.62 -4.94 7.63
CA LEU A 220 0.50 -4.04 7.90
C LEU A 220 -0.82 -4.82 7.80
N HIS A 221 -1.13 -5.59 8.84
CA HIS A 221 -2.34 -6.41 8.92
C HIS A 221 -3.42 -5.75 9.79
N HIS A 222 -3.01 -5.04 10.83
CA HIS A 222 -3.88 -4.45 11.84
C HIS A 222 -3.91 -2.92 11.76
N PRO A 223 -5.02 -2.27 12.17
CA PRO A 223 -5.13 -0.80 12.14
C PRO A 223 -4.10 -0.11 13.03
N ILE A 224 -3.93 -0.61 14.24
CA ILE A 224 -3.13 0.01 15.30
C ILE A 224 -1.94 -0.88 15.63
N ARG A 225 -0.80 -0.25 15.95
CA ARG A 225 0.40 -0.92 16.45
C ARG A 225 0.08 -1.82 17.64
N GLN A 226 0.55 -3.06 17.59
CA GLN A 226 0.34 -4.03 18.67
C GLN A 226 1.40 -5.14 18.67
N PHE A 227 1.63 -5.75 19.84
CA PHE A 227 2.48 -6.93 19.94
C PHE A 227 1.77 -8.15 19.37
N ARG A 228 2.50 -8.96 18.59
CA ARG A 228 1.98 -10.18 17.99
C ARG A 228 2.90 -11.36 18.29
N ASP A 229 2.30 -12.39 18.86
CA ASP A 229 3.04 -13.60 19.28
C ASP A 229 3.60 -14.38 18.08
N GLU A 230 2.96 -14.29 16.93
CA GLU A 230 3.34 -15.01 15.72
C GLU A 230 4.71 -14.55 15.19
N VAL A 231 5.03 -13.27 15.36
CA VAL A 231 6.28 -12.66 14.92
C VAL A 231 7.19 -12.24 16.08
N LYS A 232 6.74 -12.41 17.34
CA LYS A 232 7.48 -12.09 18.58
C LYS A 232 7.96 -10.63 18.64
N THR A 233 7.21 -9.71 18.03
CA THR A 233 7.50 -8.27 18.04
C THR A 233 6.22 -7.45 17.92
N LYS A 234 6.34 -6.12 18.10
CA LYS A 234 5.25 -5.20 17.81
C LYS A 234 5.16 -4.95 16.31
N MET A 235 4.04 -5.30 15.70
CA MET A 235 3.73 -4.96 14.32
C MET A 235 3.25 -3.51 14.23
N HIS A 236 3.66 -2.80 13.17
CA HIS A 236 3.15 -1.47 12.88
C HIS A 236 1.68 -1.54 12.43
N GLY A 237 0.87 -0.55 12.86
CA GLY A 237 -0.51 -0.41 12.41
C GLY A 237 -0.60 0.35 11.09
N PHE A 238 -1.54 -0.03 10.22
CA PHE A 238 -1.70 0.71 8.96
C PHE A 238 -2.27 2.12 9.16
N LEU A 239 -3.09 2.37 10.22
CA LEU A 239 -3.50 3.72 10.56
C LEU A 239 -2.34 4.56 11.09
N ASN A 240 -1.41 3.94 11.86
CA ASN A 240 -0.20 4.63 12.31
C ASN A 240 0.69 5.02 11.11
N VAL A 241 0.95 4.09 10.19
CA VAL A 241 1.89 4.33 9.08
C VAL A 241 1.32 5.31 8.04
N LEU A 242 0.08 5.07 7.57
CA LEU A 242 -0.56 5.98 6.62
C LEU A 242 -0.83 7.34 7.25
N GLY A 243 -1.28 7.36 8.51
CA GLY A 243 -1.54 8.60 9.26
C GLY A 243 -0.29 9.43 9.46
N ALA A 244 0.82 8.80 9.92
CA ALA A 244 2.10 9.50 10.04
C ALA A 244 2.58 10.06 8.69
N ALA A 245 2.38 9.31 7.59
CA ALA A 245 2.77 9.77 6.25
C ALA A 245 1.96 11.00 5.80
N VAL A 246 0.62 11.00 5.99
CA VAL A 246 -0.23 12.13 5.57
C VAL A 246 -0.05 13.35 6.47
N LEU A 247 0.05 13.16 7.81
CA LEU A 247 0.24 14.26 8.74
C LEU A 247 1.66 14.87 8.66
N ALA A 248 2.68 14.04 8.43
CA ALA A 248 4.04 14.54 8.17
C ALA A 248 4.10 15.41 6.90
N ALA A 249 3.40 15.00 5.85
CA ALA A 249 3.33 15.78 4.61
C ALA A 249 2.50 17.07 4.76
N GLU A 250 1.46 17.06 5.60
CA GLU A 250 0.60 18.20 5.84
C GLU A 250 1.28 19.24 6.73
N HIS A 251 1.83 18.79 7.84
CA HIS A 251 2.35 19.66 8.89
C HIS A 251 3.88 19.81 8.88
N GLN A 252 4.56 19.25 7.86
CA GLN A 252 6.03 19.28 7.76
C GLN A 252 6.71 18.73 9.02
N TRP A 253 6.20 17.60 9.52
CA TRP A 253 6.75 16.95 10.70
C TRP A 253 8.22 16.57 10.52
N ASP A 254 8.94 16.59 11.62
CA ASP A 254 10.21 15.90 11.73
C ASP A 254 10.05 14.39 12.04
N ALA A 255 11.18 13.69 12.12
CA ALA A 255 11.16 12.26 12.37
C ALA A 255 10.64 11.90 13.78
N ASP A 256 10.89 12.74 14.78
CA ASP A 256 10.47 12.47 16.17
C ASP A 256 8.94 12.55 16.30
N GLN A 257 8.32 13.53 15.66
CA GLN A 257 6.86 13.64 15.59
C GLN A 257 6.23 12.43 14.90
N ALA A 258 6.82 11.97 13.79
CA ALA A 258 6.35 10.77 13.09
C ALA A 258 6.53 9.51 13.96
N VAL A 259 7.64 9.38 14.70
CA VAL A 259 7.87 8.26 15.65
C VAL A 259 6.77 8.20 16.70
N MET A 260 6.38 9.35 17.27
CA MET A 260 5.31 9.39 18.29
C MET A 260 4.02 8.73 17.80
N MET A 261 3.61 9.01 16.56
CA MET A 261 2.41 8.40 15.99
C MET A 261 2.63 6.93 15.61
N LEU A 262 3.78 6.58 15.07
CA LEU A 262 4.12 5.20 14.70
C LEU A 262 4.15 4.26 15.93
N GLU A 263 4.44 4.79 17.12
CA GLU A 263 4.53 4.01 18.37
C GLU A 263 3.25 4.04 19.20
N ASP A 264 2.24 4.80 18.79
CA ASP A 264 0.99 4.87 19.52
C ASP A 264 0.19 3.56 19.37
N GLU A 265 -0.30 3.04 20.52
CA GLU A 265 -1.03 1.77 20.61
C GLU A 265 -2.50 2.00 21.04
N ASP A 266 -2.91 3.26 21.26
CA ASP A 266 -4.27 3.57 21.69
C ASP A 266 -5.17 3.97 20.51
N PRO A 267 -6.13 3.12 20.10
CA PRO A 267 -7.03 3.43 18.99
C PRO A 267 -7.91 4.66 19.24
N ARG A 268 -8.16 5.03 20.51
CA ARG A 268 -9.01 6.18 20.88
C ARG A 268 -8.38 7.54 20.49
N LEU A 269 -7.09 7.56 20.18
CA LEU A 269 -6.39 8.76 19.76
C LEU A 269 -6.54 9.04 18.25
N PHE A 270 -7.14 8.12 17.51
CA PHE A 270 -7.45 8.26 16.10
C PHE A 270 -8.94 8.57 15.94
N SER A 271 -9.28 9.58 15.15
CA SER A 271 -10.67 9.92 14.87
C SER A 271 -10.88 10.26 13.42
N PHE A 272 -12.04 9.85 12.90
CA PHE A 272 -12.47 10.12 11.53
C PHE A 272 -13.88 10.69 11.57
N THR A 273 -14.06 11.88 11.03
CA THR A 273 -15.35 12.54 10.85
C THR A 273 -15.62 12.77 9.36
N ASP A 274 -16.70 13.41 9.00
CA ASP A 274 -16.90 13.83 7.60
C ASP A 274 -15.94 14.96 7.20
N ASP A 275 -15.51 15.76 8.17
CA ASP A 275 -14.71 16.95 7.92
C ASP A 275 -13.20 16.68 7.97
N PHE A 276 -12.73 15.77 8.84
CA PHE A 276 -11.29 15.58 9.06
C PHE A 276 -10.93 14.18 9.57
N PHE A 277 -9.66 13.81 9.38
CA PHE A 277 -8.92 12.82 10.14
C PHE A 277 -8.07 13.50 11.21
N ALA A 278 -8.03 12.94 12.43
CA ALA A 278 -7.16 13.43 13.48
C ALA A 278 -6.47 12.29 14.24
N TRP A 279 -5.26 12.61 14.73
CA TRP A 279 -4.52 11.84 15.73
C TRP A 279 -4.06 12.82 16.81
N ARG A 280 -4.54 12.62 18.07
CA ARG A 280 -4.36 13.58 19.18
C ARG A 280 -4.84 14.96 18.76
N ASP A 281 -3.99 15.99 18.89
CA ASP A 281 -4.28 17.37 18.52
C ASP A 281 -3.98 17.69 17.03
N TRP A 282 -3.37 16.76 16.32
CA TRP A 282 -3.04 16.91 14.90
C TRP A 282 -4.20 16.46 14.01
N LYS A 283 -4.58 17.30 13.08
CA LYS A 283 -5.67 17.00 12.15
C LYS A 283 -5.34 17.42 10.72
N ILE A 284 -6.00 16.76 9.78
CA ILE A 284 -6.00 17.10 8.36
C ILE A 284 -7.44 17.07 7.86
N ASP A 285 -7.86 18.13 7.18
CA ASP A 285 -9.20 18.22 6.62
C ASP A 285 -9.38 17.25 5.45
N THR A 286 -10.60 16.75 5.24
CA THR A 286 -10.88 15.69 4.25
C THR A 286 -10.40 16.01 2.83
N PRO A 287 -10.54 17.24 2.28
CA PRO A 287 -10.00 17.57 0.95
C PRO A 287 -8.47 17.51 0.89
N ASP A 288 -7.78 17.98 1.94
CA ASP A 288 -6.32 17.93 2.00
C ASP A 288 -5.83 16.50 2.19
N LEU A 289 -6.54 15.70 2.98
CA LEU A 289 -6.30 14.27 3.09
C LEU A 289 -6.39 13.56 1.72
N GLN A 290 -7.42 13.84 0.92
CA GLN A 290 -7.56 13.32 -0.45
C GLN A 290 -6.38 13.74 -1.33
N TYR A 291 -5.90 14.97 -1.17
CA TYR A 291 -4.72 15.45 -1.89
C TYR A 291 -3.45 14.70 -1.47
N ARG A 292 -3.19 14.55 -0.15
CA ARG A 292 -2.02 13.84 0.38
C ARG A 292 -2.03 12.36 0.02
N ARG A 293 -3.22 11.74 -0.09
CA ARG A 293 -3.39 10.35 -0.53
C ARG A 293 -2.93 10.10 -1.99
N LYS A 294 -2.70 11.14 -2.79
CA LYS A 294 -2.05 11.00 -4.11
C LYS A 294 -0.58 10.61 -3.99
N PHE A 295 0.07 10.93 -2.88
CA PHE A 295 1.47 10.59 -2.59
C PHE A 295 1.57 9.39 -1.65
N VAL A 296 0.75 9.34 -0.61
CA VAL A 296 0.66 8.20 0.30
C VAL A 296 -0.30 7.17 -0.31
N ARG A 297 0.22 6.13 -0.92
CA ARG A 297 -0.57 5.22 -1.77
C ARG A 297 -1.17 4.06 -0.97
N SER A 298 -0.79 2.84 -1.26
CA SER A 298 -1.37 1.61 -0.74
C SER A 298 -0.39 0.84 0.15
N PHE A 299 -0.92 -0.12 0.86
CA PHE A 299 -0.13 -1.11 1.57
C PHE A 299 -0.55 -2.54 1.20
N GLY A 300 0.40 -3.46 1.19
CA GLY A 300 0.16 -4.88 0.93
C GLY A 300 -0.30 -5.59 2.21
N SER A 301 -1.42 -6.30 2.12
CA SER A 301 -1.91 -7.22 3.16
C SER A 301 -2.24 -8.59 2.56
N CYS A 302 -1.84 -9.67 3.25
CA CYS A 302 -2.17 -11.02 2.78
C CYS A 302 -3.62 -11.43 3.04
N SER A 303 -4.36 -10.64 3.83
CA SER A 303 -5.79 -10.76 4.07
C SER A 303 -6.48 -9.43 3.78
N PHE A 304 -7.69 -9.47 3.23
CA PHE A 304 -8.57 -8.32 3.14
C PHE A 304 -9.65 -8.34 4.25
N ASP A 305 -9.95 -9.53 4.76
CA ASP A 305 -10.92 -9.72 5.83
C ASP A 305 -10.37 -9.14 7.16
N GLU A 306 -9.13 -9.48 7.51
CA GLU A 306 -8.51 -9.08 8.77
C GLU A 306 -8.51 -7.54 8.99
N PRO A 307 -8.04 -6.68 8.06
CA PRO A 307 -8.16 -5.23 8.20
C PRO A 307 -9.60 -4.73 8.38
N ARG A 308 -10.56 -5.33 7.67
CA ARG A 308 -11.98 -4.93 7.75
C ARG A 308 -12.59 -5.29 9.10
N ASP A 309 -12.34 -6.50 9.57
CA ASP A 309 -12.88 -7.00 10.83
C ASP A 309 -12.32 -6.22 12.01
N ASP A 310 -11.04 -5.90 11.98
CA ASP A 310 -10.41 -5.05 13.00
C ASP A 310 -10.97 -3.62 12.98
N LEU A 311 -11.18 -3.02 11.81
CA LEU A 311 -11.80 -1.69 11.70
C LEU A 311 -13.23 -1.68 12.25
N ARG A 312 -14.02 -2.75 12.01
CA ARG A 312 -15.36 -2.91 12.60
C ARG A 312 -15.29 -3.08 14.11
N ALA A 313 -14.34 -3.88 14.60
CA ALA A 313 -14.15 -4.08 16.04
C ALA A 313 -13.76 -2.78 16.76
N LEU A 314 -13.09 -1.86 16.07
CA LEU A 314 -12.75 -0.53 16.58
C LEU A 314 -13.87 0.51 16.37
N GLY A 315 -14.94 0.17 15.67
CA GLY A 315 -16.07 1.07 15.40
C GLY A 315 -15.79 2.13 14.33
N PHE A 316 -14.81 1.88 13.45
CA PHE A 316 -14.49 2.77 12.32
C PHE A 316 -15.31 2.42 11.06
N LEU A 317 -15.71 1.13 10.90
CA LEU A 317 -16.58 0.63 9.82
C LEU A 317 -17.94 0.20 10.36
#